data_1b3da58b82a456610c7a418ba989379f
#
_entry.id   1b3da58b82a456610c7a418ba989379f
#
_cell.length_a   1.000
_cell.length_b   1.000
_cell.length_c   1.000
_cell.angle_alpha   90.00
_cell.angle_beta   90.00
_cell.angle_gamma   90.00
#
_symmetry.space_group_name_H-M   'P 1'
#
loop_
_entity.id
_entity.type
_entity.pdbx_description
1 polymer ?
#
loop_
_entity_poly.entity_id
_entity_poly.type
_entity_poly.pdbx_seq_one_letter_code
_entity_poly.pdbx_strand_id
1 'polypeptide(L)'
;MVALLVSLRWRQLRHQLSRNPWMIVTLIITGMIALGLLAVLTAGLVALRFATPEGAVTALVLTGAAIVIGWWIGSILVSADDSLAPERFALLPVTAPALLPGFVIAGATTIGGIGTTVALLLMLVGWSVSLPALFTALLMIPVAVVTCVLGARVVSGLLAGWLARRSTRDLVLTLGVLLAASSGLILNLGIGALTTVTDVGGAFPMVADIVGWTPLGAVFGVSASAAQGDVVTAALRLAIAVATVFVLWFASQRLLAARLVSPIQSSGGGRVRSGGLLDRMLPANSTGAVAARSLRYFRRDPRQLVNIVMLLLLPAIFIGIALMNGLQEEAIGFAPAITLIPAINALLTGTIVQMAIAYDNDAVAMHILTGVTGAADRAGRLLGFGLIAVPVTVALCVATCLLAGRPDLLPGSLGASLGLTAIAAGAGAWVGSFLPGRAPAPEANPFGRGSSGGVQSLLAMIIIGPITLVLGAPALGFAIAAIWNPGLGWISLACGIVFGGLALWGGTVLGGKILDRRWPEVLADVSSES
;
A
#
# COMPACT_ATOMS: atom_id res chain seq x y z
N MET A 1 -8.19 -33.18 8.88
CA MET A 1 -8.17 -31.75 9.22
C MET A 1 -7.60 -30.89 8.09
N VAL A 2 -6.39 -31.15 7.58
CA VAL A 2 -5.76 -30.38 6.48
C VAL A 2 -6.67 -30.27 5.25
N ALA A 3 -7.11 -31.39 4.68
CA ALA A 3 -7.98 -31.42 3.51
C ALA A 3 -9.30 -30.64 3.72
N LEU A 4 -9.83 -30.67 4.94
CA LEU A 4 -11.04 -29.95 5.32
C LEU A 4 -10.83 -28.43 5.32
N LEU A 5 -9.71 -27.95 5.89
CA LEU A 5 -9.37 -26.52 5.92
C LEU A 5 -9.11 -25.97 4.49
N VAL A 6 -8.38 -26.73 3.68
CA VAL A 6 -8.14 -26.37 2.27
C VAL A 6 -9.44 -26.37 1.48
N SER A 7 -10.30 -27.39 1.63
CA SER A 7 -11.60 -27.44 0.94
C SER A 7 -12.55 -26.32 1.37
N LEU A 8 -12.57 -26.00 2.67
CA LEU A 8 -13.34 -24.86 3.22
C LEU A 8 -12.92 -23.56 2.56
N ARG A 9 -11.63 -23.34 2.44
CA ARG A 9 -11.09 -22.14 1.80
C ARG A 9 -11.51 -22.01 0.34
N TRP A 10 -11.38 -23.08 -0.45
CA TRP A 10 -11.77 -23.08 -1.86
C TRP A 10 -13.29 -22.92 -2.04
N ARG A 11 -14.10 -23.52 -1.17
CA ARG A 11 -15.56 -23.32 -1.16
C ARG A 11 -15.94 -21.87 -0.86
N GLN A 12 -15.29 -21.25 0.14
CA GLN A 12 -15.51 -19.85 0.47
C GLN A 12 -15.11 -18.92 -0.70
N LEU A 13 -13.95 -19.15 -1.32
CA LEU A 13 -13.50 -18.39 -2.48
C LEU A 13 -14.50 -18.50 -3.62
N ARG A 14 -14.95 -19.73 -3.95
CA ARG A 14 -15.95 -19.97 -4.99
C ARG A 14 -17.27 -19.28 -4.67
N HIS A 15 -17.72 -19.32 -3.43
CA HIS A 15 -18.96 -18.69 -3.02
C HIS A 15 -18.87 -17.16 -3.09
N GLN A 16 -17.74 -16.58 -2.68
CA GLN A 16 -17.49 -15.14 -2.82
C GLN A 16 -17.45 -14.70 -4.29
N LEU A 17 -16.80 -15.46 -5.15
CA LEU A 17 -16.75 -15.20 -6.60
C LEU A 17 -18.12 -15.25 -7.25
N SER A 18 -19.01 -16.17 -6.82
CA SER A 18 -20.35 -16.30 -7.37
C SER A 18 -21.32 -15.20 -6.92
N ARG A 19 -21.08 -14.60 -5.75
CA ARG A 19 -21.94 -13.54 -5.20
C ARG A 19 -21.49 -12.13 -5.54
N ASN A 20 -20.21 -11.93 -5.84
CA ASN A 20 -19.66 -10.60 -6.08
C ASN A 20 -18.85 -10.56 -7.38
N PRO A 21 -19.44 -10.11 -8.50
CA PRO A 21 -18.72 -10.01 -9.79
C PRO A 21 -17.46 -9.14 -9.71
N TRP A 22 -17.44 -8.14 -8.83
CA TRP A 22 -16.31 -7.25 -8.63
C TRP A 22 -15.10 -7.95 -8.03
N MET A 23 -15.30 -9.06 -7.33
CA MET A 23 -14.21 -9.88 -6.82
C MET A 23 -13.45 -10.57 -7.97
N ILE A 24 -14.12 -10.88 -9.08
CA ILE A 24 -13.49 -11.40 -10.29
C ILE A 24 -12.57 -10.34 -10.89
N VAL A 25 -13.03 -9.08 -10.97
CA VAL A 25 -12.23 -7.97 -11.49
C VAL A 25 -10.98 -7.76 -10.62
N THR A 26 -11.15 -7.75 -9.29
CA THR A 26 -10.01 -7.64 -8.35
C THR A 26 -9.03 -8.80 -8.52
N LEU A 27 -9.53 -10.02 -8.72
CA LEU A 27 -8.72 -11.21 -8.96
C LEU A 27 -7.92 -11.09 -10.26
N ILE A 28 -8.55 -10.62 -11.33
CA ILE A 28 -7.90 -10.39 -12.63
C ILE A 28 -6.80 -9.34 -12.49
N ILE A 29 -7.10 -8.19 -11.89
CA ILE A 29 -6.10 -7.12 -11.69
C ILE A 29 -4.93 -7.62 -10.83
N THR A 30 -5.21 -8.28 -9.71
CA THR A 30 -4.17 -8.87 -8.85
C THR A 30 -3.35 -9.91 -9.60
N GLY A 31 -4.01 -10.72 -10.43
CA GLY A 31 -3.35 -11.70 -11.31
C GLY A 31 -2.45 -11.03 -12.35
N MET A 32 -2.90 -9.96 -12.98
CA MET A 32 -2.10 -9.19 -13.94
C MET A 32 -0.86 -8.56 -13.28
N ILE A 33 -1.02 -7.98 -12.08
CA ILE A 33 0.10 -7.43 -11.31
C ILE A 33 1.09 -8.56 -10.95
N ALA A 34 0.61 -9.71 -10.48
CA ALA A 34 1.45 -10.85 -10.17
C ALA A 34 2.20 -11.37 -11.40
N LEU A 35 1.53 -11.46 -12.55
CA LEU A 35 2.17 -11.82 -13.83
C LEU A 35 3.21 -10.79 -14.26
N GLY A 36 2.94 -9.50 -14.10
CA GLY A 36 3.91 -8.44 -14.36
C GLY A 36 5.16 -8.57 -13.48
N LEU A 37 4.98 -8.81 -12.18
CA LEU A 37 6.10 -9.03 -11.26
C LEU A 37 6.90 -10.30 -11.62
N LEU A 38 6.22 -11.39 -12.00
CA LEU A 38 6.89 -12.60 -12.45
C LEU A 38 7.65 -12.39 -13.77
N ALA A 39 7.12 -11.58 -14.69
CA ALA A 39 7.79 -11.22 -15.92
C ALA A 39 9.06 -10.39 -15.65
N VAL A 40 9.01 -9.40 -14.75
CA VAL A 40 10.17 -8.61 -14.31
C VAL A 40 11.22 -9.52 -13.65
N LEU A 41 10.79 -10.42 -12.76
CA LEU A 41 11.67 -11.41 -12.15
C LEU A 41 12.34 -12.27 -13.21
N THR A 42 11.58 -12.79 -14.17
CA THR A 42 12.11 -13.63 -15.25
C THR A 42 13.12 -12.88 -16.11
N ALA A 43 12.82 -11.62 -16.47
CA ALA A 43 13.75 -10.77 -17.22
C ALA A 43 15.05 -10.54 -16.43
N GLY A 44 14.96 -10.27 -15.11
CA GLY A 44 16.12 -10.18 -14.23
C GLY A 44 16.94 -11.46 -14.17
N LEU A 45 16.27 -12.62 -14.04
CA LEU A 45 16.95 -13.93 -14.01
C LEU A 45 17.65 -14.26 -15.33
N VAL A 46 17.07 -13.86 -16.47
CA VAL A 46 17.72 -14.00 -17.79
C VAL A 46 18.92 -13.06 -17.87
N ALA A 47 18.82 -11.82 -17.39
CA ALA A 47 19.94 -10.88 -17.35
C ALA A 47 21.11 -11.41 -16.49
N LEU A 48 20.82 -12.09 -15.37
CA LEU A 48 21.84 -12.73 -14.53
C LEU A 48 22.66 -13.81 -15.24
N ARG A 49 22.17 -14.36 -16.36
CA ARG A 49 22.93 -15.31 -17.19
C ARG A 49 24.14 -14.65 -17.88
N PHE A 50 24.09 -13.34 -18.05
CA PHE A 50 25.18 -12.55 -18.64
C PHE A 50 26.08 -11.91 -17.57
N ALA A 51 25.74 -12.06 -16.28
CA ALA A 51 26.53 -11.59 -15.17
C ALA A 51 27.62 -12.60 -14.77
N THR A 52 28.55 -12.15 -13.94
CA THR A 52 29.54 -13.07 -13.34
C THR A 52 28.84 -14.10 -12.43
N PRO A 53 29.36 -15.36 -12.34
CA PRO A 53 28.75 -16.38 -11.49
C PRO A 53 28.58 -15.93 -10.02
N GLU A 54 29.55 -15.18 -9.48
CA GLU A 54 29.46 -14.62 -8.13
C GLU A 54 28.38 -13.55 -7.99
N GLY A 55 28.26 -12.66 -8.97
CA GLY A 55 27.20 -11.66 -9.02
C GLY A 55 25.81 -12.28 -9.13
N ALA A 56 25.66 -13.33 -9.94
CA ALA A 56 24.40 -14.05 -10.07
C ALA A 56 23.99 -14.72 -8.74
N VAL A 57 24.91 -15.41 -8.05
CA VAL A 57 24.65 -16.04 -6.75
C VAL A 57 24.29 -14.98 -5.70
N THR A 58 25.02 -13.86 -5.64
CA THR A 58 24.74 -12.73 -4.75
C THR A 58 23.32 -12.20 -4.96
N ALA A 59 22.95 -11.94 -6.20
CA ALA A 59 21.62 -11.43 -6.55
C ALA A 59 20.49 -12.42 -6.18
N LEU A 60 20.72 -13.72 -6.37
CA LEU A 60 19.73 -14.76 -6.03
C LEU A 60 19.51 -14.87 -4.52
N VAL A 61 20.57 -14.79 -3.70
CA VAL A 61 20.45 -14.81 -2.24
C VAL A 61 19.68 -13.58 -1.75
N LEU A 62 20.01 -12.40 -2.23
CA LEU A 62 19.34 -11.16 -1.84
C LEU A 62 17.89 -11.12 -2.29
N THR A 63 17.59 -11.56 -3.53
CA THR A 63 16.21 -11.64 -4.04
C THR A 63 15.38 -12.63 -3.22
N GLY A 64 15.94 -13.81 -2.91
CA GLY A 64 15.26 -14.80 -2.08
C GLY A 64 14.97 -14.28 -0.67
N ALA A 65 15.94 -13.64 -0.03
CA ALA A 65 15.76 -13.01 1.27
C ALA A 65 14.71 -11.89 1.23
N ALA A 66 14.69 -11.07 0.16
CA ALA A 66 13.69 -10.04 -0.03
C ALA A 66 12.27 -10.63 -0.16
N ILE A 67 12.10 -11.79 -0.79
CA ILE A 67 10.82 -12.50 -0.83
C ILE A 67 10.38 -12.90 0.59
N VAL A 68 11.27 -13.45 1.42
CA VAL A 68 10.95 -13.84 2.81
C VAL A 68 10.58 -12.59 3.64
N ILE A 69 11.37 -11.53 3.54
CA ILE A 69 11.09 -10.24 4.23
C ILE A 69 9.75 -9.68 3.76
N GLY A 70 9.49 -9.71 2.45
CA GLY A 70 8.23 -9.26 1.87
C GLY A 70 7.02 -10.00 2.43
N TRP A 71 7.12 -11.31 2.66
CA TRP A 71 6.09 -12.11 3.31
C TRP A 71 5.88 -11.70 4.79
N TRP A 72 6.96 -11.51 5.53
CA TRP A 72 6.88 -11.17 6.95
C TRP A 72 6.32 -9.77 7.17
N ILE A 73 6.81 -8.79 6.41
CA ILE A 73 6.30 -7.41 6.48
C ILE A 73 4.92 -7.31 5.82
N GLY A 74 4.72 -7.95 4.68
CA GLY A 74 3.44 -7.93 3.98
C GLY A 74 2.29 -8.52 4.81
N SER A 75 2.58 -9.45 5.73
CA SER A 75 1.57 -9.98 6.66
C SER A 75 1.02 -8.94 7.64
N ILE A 76 1.75 -7.86 7.87
CA ILE A 76 1.32 -6.74 8.71
C ILE A 76 0.31 -5.87 7.96
N LEU A 77 0.56 -5.70 6.65
CA LEU A 77 -0.25 -4.86 5.76
C LEU A 77 -1.52 -5.58 5.29
N VAL A 78 -1.34 -6.83 4.87
CA VAL A 78 -2.44 -7.68 4.42
C VAL A 78 -2.83 -8.56 5.60
N SER A 79 -3.86 -8.17 6.36
CA SER A 79 -4.37 -9.05 7.42
C SER A 79 -4.64 -10.43 6.83
N ALA A 80 -4.19 -11.43 7.57
CA ALA A 80 -4.44 -12.82 7.24
C ALA A 80 -5.92 -13.02 6.90
N ASP A 81 -6.18 -13.73 5.80
CA ASP A 81 -7.51 -14.14 5.35
C ASP A 81 -8.47 -14.34 6.54
N ASP A 82 -9.41 -13.44 6.73
CA ASP A 82 -10.44 -13.52 7.77
C ASP A 82 -11.26 -14.82 7.71
N SER A 83 -11.18 -15.52 6.57
CA SER A 83 -11.84 -16.80 6.36
C SER A 83 -11.36 -17.90 7.31
N LEU A 84 -10.09 -17.86 7.70
CA LEU A 84 -9.44 -18.82 8.61
C LEU A 84 -8.92 -18.14 9.89
N ALA A 85 -9.60 -17.07 10.34
CA ALA A 85 -9.25 -16.42 11.61
C ALA A 85 -9.32 -17.44 12.76
N PRO A 86 -8.27 -17.54 13.60
CA PRO A 86 -8.24 -18.52 14.70
C PRO A 86 -9.44 -18.42 15.63
N GLU A 87 -9.97 -17.24 15.82
CA GLU A 87 -11.10 -16.93 16.70
C GLU A 87 -12.38 -17.69 16.30
N ARG A 88 -12.56 -18.01 15.02
CA ARG A 88 -13.71 -18.79 14.52
C ARG A 88 -13.67 -20.25 14.94
N PHE A 89 -12.50 -20.73 15.33
CA PHE A 89 -12.29 -22.11 15.82
C PHE A 89 -12.29 -22.20 17.33
N ALA A 90 -12.36 -21.07 18.06
CA ALA A 90 -12.28 -21.02 19.52
C ALA A 90 -13.41 -21.81 20.22
N LEU A 91 -14.59 -21.93 19.58
CA LEU A 91 -15.72 -22.69 20.11
C LEU A 91 -15.70 -24.18 19.72
N LEU A 92 -14.74 -24.60 18.88
CA LEU A 92 -14.63 -25.98 18.45
C LEU A 92 -13.63 -26.76 19.32
N PRO A 93 -13.84 -28.04 19.56
CA PRO A 93 -12.92 -28.87 20.37
C PRO A 93 -11.68 -29.27 19.56
N VAL A 94 -10.91 -28.26 19.10
CA VAL A 94 -9.73 -28.44 18.26
C VAL A 94 -8.50 -27.83 18.94
N THR A 95 -7.36 -28.49 18.77
CA THR A 95 -6.10 -28.05 19.37
C THR A 95 -5.22 -27.34 18.33
N ALA A 96 -4.37 -26.41 18.79
CA ALA A 96 -3.46 -25.67 17.92
C ALA A 96 -2.54 -26.59 17.09
N PRO A 97 -1.95 -27.70 17.62
CA PRO A 97 -1.15 -28.63 16.83
C PRO A 97 -1.92 -29.29 15.69
N ALA A 98 -3.22 -29.56 15.87
CA ALA A 98 -4.04 -30.18 14.82
C ALA A 98 -4.43 -29.21 13.70
N LEU A 99 -4.52 -27.92 14.01
CA LEU A 99 -4.89 -26.86 13.06
C LEU A 99 -3.70 -26.33 12.26
N LEU A 100 -2.51 -26.22 12.89
CA LEU A 100 -1.35 -25.54 12.30
C LEU A 100 -0.92 -26.10 10.93
N PRO A 101 -0.81 -27.43 10.70
CA PRO A 101 -0.45 -27.96 9.39
C PRO A 101 -1.44 -27.53 8.30
N GLY A 102 -2.73 -27.56 8.62
CA GLY A 102 -3.78 -27.12 7.70
C GLY A 102 -3.69 -25.62 7.36
N PHE A 103 -3.36 -24.81 8.34
CA PHE A 103 -3.15 -23.38 8.12
C PHE A 103 -1.90 -23.06 7.29
N VAL A 104 -0.83 -23.84 7.44
CA VAL A 104 0.40 -23.68 6.62
C VAL A 104 0.09 -24.01 5.16
N ILE A 105 -0.54 -25.15 4.91
CA ILE A 105 -0.89 -25.57 3.54
C ILE A 105 -1.92 -24.60 2.93
N ALA A 106 -2.94 -24.20 3.70
CA ALA A 106 -3.89 -23.19 3.24
C ALA A 106 -3.20 -21.86 2.92
N GLY A 107 -2.18 -21.45 3.67
CA GLY A 107 -1.36 -20.27 3.41
C GLY A 107 -0.57 -20.39 2.11
N ALA A 108 0.06 -21.53 1.88
CA ALA A 108 0.80 -21.82 0.64
C ALA A 108 -0.10 -21.87 -0.60
N THR A 109 -1.36 -22.25 -0.46
CA THR A 109 -2.35 -22.29 -1.56
C THR A 109 -3.08 -20.98 -1.80
N THR A 110 -2.65 -19.87 -1.19
CA THR A 110 -3.12 -18.52 -1.54
C THR A 110 -2.60 -18.10 -2.90
N ILE A 111 -3.20 -17.07 -3.50
CA ILE A 111 -2.65 -16.45 -4.72
C ILE A 111 -1.20 -16.02 -4.50
N GLY A 112 -0.92 -15.37 -3.36
CA GLY A 112 0.44 -15.01 -2.95
C GLY A 112 1.35 -16.23 -2.77
N GLY A 113 0.86 -17.30 -2.11
CA GLY A 113 1.62 -18.53 -1.90
C GLY A 113 1.95 -19.25 -3.21
N ILE A 114 0.97 -19.38 -4.10
CA ILE A 114 1.16 -19.97 -5.44
C ILE A 114 2.13 -19.10 -6.23
N GLY A 115 1.92 -17.78 -6.27
CA GLY A 115 2.81 -16.84 -6.96
C GLY A 115 4.25 -16.92 -6.45
N THR A 116 4.44 -17.01 -5.13
CA THR A 116 5.77 -17.18 -4.53
C THR A 116 6.39 -18.52 -4.91
N THR A 117 5.61 -19.61 -4.89
CA THR A 117 6.11 -20.94 -5.31
C THR A 117 6.55 -20.91 -6.77
N VAL A 118 5.76 -20.26 -7.65
CA VAL A 118 6.14 -20.06 -9.06
C VAL A 118 7.40 -19.20 -9.18
N ALA A 119 7.52 -18.12 -8.41
CA ALA A 119 8.72 -17.28 -8.39
C ALA A 119 9.97 -18.06 -7.97
N LEU A 120 9.87 -18.89 -6.93
CA LEU A 120 10.97 -19.75 -6.47
C LEU A 120 11.33 -20.82 -7.51
N LEU A 121 10.35 -21.38 -8.21
CA LEU A 121 10.59 -22.30 -9.34
C LEU A 121 11.30 -21.60 -10.51
N LEU A 122 10.91 -20.37 -10.83
CA LEU A 122 11.59 -19.56 -11.84
C LEU A 122 13.03 -19.24 -11.43
N MET A 123 13.30 -19.02 -10.15
CA MET A 123 14.66 -18.78 -9.63
C MET A 123 15.59 -19.98 -9.87
N LEU A 124 15.09 -21.20 -10.09
CA LEU A 124 15.90 -22.35 -10.48
C LEU A 124 16.68 -22.10 -11.78
N VAL A 125 16.13 -21.27 -12.69
CA VAL A 125 16.85 -20.85 -13.90
C VAL A 125 18.14 -20.11 -13.53
N GLY A 126 18.10 -19.25 -12.52
CA GLY A 126 19.28 -18.56 -12.00
C GLY A 126 20.26 -19.52 -11.30
N TRP A 127 19.74 -20.46 -10.50
CA TRP A 127 20.56 -21.46 -9.78
C TRP A 127 21.18 -22.54 -10.68
N SER A 128 20.84 -22.61 -11.95
CA SER A 128 21.43 -23.55 -12.92
C SER A 128 22.91 -23.22 -13.28
N VAL A 129 23.55 -22.37 -12.51
CA VAL A 129 25.01 -22.11 -12.59
C VAL A 129 25.82 -23.38 -12.32
N SER A 130 25.36 -24.22 -11.37
CA SER A 130 25.96 -25.52 -11.10
C SER A 130 24.90 -26.55 -10.72
N LEU A 131 25.15 -27.83 -10.98
CA LEU A 131 24.22 -28.91 -10.61
C LEU A 131 23.98 -29.00 -9.10
N PRO A 132 24.99 -28.90 -8.22
CA PRO A 132 24.77 -28.89 -6.77
C PRO A 132 23.88 -27.71 -6.30
N ALA A 133 24.06 -26.51 -6.86
CA ALA A 133 23.24 -25.37 -6.54
C ALA A 133 21.79 -25.57 -6.98
N LEU A 134 21.56 -26.11 -8.17
CA LEU A 134 20.23 -26.40 -8.69
C LEU A 134 19.48 -27.42 -7.82
N PHE A 135 20.13 -28.53 -7.45
CA PHE A 135 19.52 -29.56 -6.62
C PHE A 135 19.22 -29.06 -5.21
N THR A 136 20.15 -28.35 -4.60
CA THR A 136 19.91 -27.76 -3.27
C THR A 136 18.82 -26.70 -3.32
N ALA A 137 18.77 -25.84 -4.34
CA ALA A 137 17.71 -24.86 -4.52
C ALA A 137 16.32 -25.53 -4.66
N LEU A 138 16.22 -26.60 -5.47
CA LEU A 138 14.97 -27.35 -5.62
C LEU A 138 14.49 -27.96 -4.29
N LEU A 139 15.40 -28.56 -3.52
CA LEU A 139 15.09 -29.12 -2.20
C LEU A 139 14.70 -28.05 -1.18
N MET A 140 15.22 -26.82 -1.31
CA MET A 140 14.95 -25.72 -0.40
C MET A 140 13.65 -24.97 -0.71
N ILE A 141 13.01 -25.17 -1.86
CA ILE A 141 11.73 -24.50 -2.18
C ILE A 141 10.65 -24.76 -1.11
N PRO A 142 10.35 -26.00 -0.71
CA PRO A 142 9.37 -26.25 0.33
C PRO A 142 9.73 -25.56 1.67
N VAL A 143 11.01 -25.56 2.03
CA VAL A 143 11.53 -24.91 3.25
C VAL A 143 11.31 -23.40 3.17
N ALA A 144 11.62 -22.79 2.01
CA ALA A 144 11.39 -21.36 1.78
C ALA A 144 9.91 -20.98 1.89
N VAL A 145 9.01 -21.74 1.25
CA VAL A 145 7.55 -21.48 1.33
C VAL A 145 7.04 -21.61 2.76
N VAL A 146 7.46 -22.64 3.49
CA VAL A 146 7.08 -22.84 4.89
C VAL A 146 7.61 -21.70 5.76
N THR A 147 8.86 -21.26 5.56
CA THR A 147 9.46 -20.11 6.26
C THR A 147 8.68 -18.82 5.98
N CYS A 148 8.29 -18.58 4.75
CA CYS A 148 7.45 -17.42 4.39
C CYS A 148 6.11 -17.44 5.13
N VAL A 149 5.37 -18.56 5.07
CA VAL A 149 4.03 -18.69 5.65
C VAL A 149 4.08 -18.67 7.19
N LEU A 150 4.99 -19.40 7.80
CA LEU A 150 5.12 -19.43 9.26
C LEU A 150 5.61 -18.09 9.82
N GLY A 151 6.61 -17.48 9.17
CA GLY A 151 7.11 -16.18 9.58
C GLY A 151 6.04 -15.09 9.51
N ALA A 152 5.26 -15.06 8.42
CA ALA A 152 4.11 -14.18 8.31
C ALA A 152 3.11 -14.36 9.46
N ARG A 153 2.83 -15.61 9.86
CA ARG A 153 1.93 -15.91 11.00
C ARG A 153 2.51 -15.50 12.34
N VAL A 154 3.81 -15.72 12.55
CA VAL A 154 4.47 -15.31 13.79
C VAL A 154 4.49 -13.79 13.89
N VAL A 155 4.90 -13.09 12.85
CA VAL A 155 4.95 -11.63 12.82
C VAL A 155 3.55 -11.04 13.05
N SER A 156 2.54 -11.47 12.30
CA SER A 156 1.16 -11.02 12.51
C SER A 156 0.62 -11.39 13.89
N GLY A 157 1.06 -12.54 14.43
CA GLY A 157 0.69 -13.03 15.77
C GLY A 157 1.26 -12.19 16.90
N LEU A 158 2.53 -11.88 16.85
CA LEU A 158 3.22 -11.05 17.84
C LEU A 158 2.72 -9.60 17.79
N LEU A 159 2.54 -9.07 16.59
CA LEU A 159 2.08 -7.71 16.41
C LEU A 159 0.60 -7.52 16.72
N ALA A 160 -0.23 -8.56 16.70
CA ALA A 160 -1.65 -8.44 17.03
C ALA A 160 -1.90 -7.87 18.43
N GLY A 161 -1.11 -8.27 19.42
CA GLY A 161 -1.16 -7.71 20.78
C GLY A 161 -0.68 -6.26 20.85
N TRP A 162 0.27 -5.88 20.01
CA TRP A 162 0.78 -4.52 19.89
C TRP A 162 -0.15 -3.65 19.04
N LEU A 163 -0.70 -4.22 17.99
CA LEU A 163 -1.70 -3.60 17.12
C LEU A 163 -3.05 -3.38 17.81
N ALA A 164 -3.34 -4.10 18.89
CA ALA A 164 -4.48 -3.82 19.78
C ALA A 164 -4.32 -2.47 20.51
N ARG A 165 -3.08 -1.97 20.69
CA ARG A 165 -2.82 -0.64 21.23
C ARG A 165 -2.87 0.39 20.10
N ARG A 166 -3.79 1.35 20.20
CA ARG A 166 -4.07 2.35 19.16
C ARG A 166 -2.83 3.08 18.62
N SER A 167 -1.94 3.54 19.51
CA SER A 167 -0.72 4.28 19.10
C SER A 167 0.30 3.44 18.32
N THR A 168 0.43 2.16 18.67
CA THR A 168 1.38 1.25 18.01
C THR A 168 0.85 0.77 16.67
N ARG A 169 -0.47 0.57 16.58
CA ARG A 169 -1.14 0.22 15.33
C ARG A 169 -0.94 1.30 14.26
N ASP A 170 -1.14 2.57 14.63
CA ASP A 170 -0.99 3.70 13.73
C ASP A 170 0.45 3.82 13.20
N LEU A 171 1.44 3.62 14.07
CA LEU A 171 2.86 3.62 13.70
C LEU A 171 3.20 2.46 12.75
N VAL A 172 2.75 1.24 13.06
CA VAL A 172 3.05 0.05 12.24
C VAL A 172 2.38 0.13 10.88
N LEU A 173 1.13 0.60 10.81
CA LEU A 173 0.45 0.82 9.54
C LEU A 173 1.16 1.88 8.71
N THR A 174 1.59 2.98 9.33
CA THR A 174 2.33 4.05 8.65
C THR A 174 3.67 3.54 8.12
N LEU A 175 4.45 2.81 8.93
CA LEU A 175 5.70 2.20 8.51
C LEU A 175 5.50 1.14 7.41
N GLY A 176 4.44 0.35 7.51
CA GLY A 176 4.11 -0.65 6.52
C GLY A 176 3.73 -0.05 5.16
N VAL A 177 2.97 1.03 5.18
CA VAL A 177 2.65 1.82 3.99
C VAL A 177 3.91 2.48 3.41
N LEU A 178 4.78 3.03 4.26
CA LEU A 178 6.10 3.55 3.88
C LEU A 178 6.94 2.48 3.15
N LEU A 179 7.01 1.29 3.71
CA LEU A 179 7.75 0.17 3.10
C LEU A 179 7.12 -0.33 1.80
N ALA A 180 5.78 -0.42 1.75
CA ALA A 180 5.08 -0.81 0.53
C ALA A 180 5.27 0.23 -0.59
N ALA A 181 5.19 1.51 -0.28
CA ALA A 181 5.37 2.58 -1.25
C ALA A 181 6.84 2.74 -1.67
N SER A 182 7.80 2.50 -0.75
CA SER A 182 9.24 2.48 -1.07
C SER A 182 9.67 1.21 -1.79
N SER A 183 8.80 0.19 -1.92
CA SER A 183 9.14 -1.06 -2.62
C SER A 183 9.55 -0.84 -4.08
N GLY A 184 8.91 0.09 -4.78
CA GLY A 184 9.30 0.50 -6.13
C GLY A 184 10.68 1.16 -6.18
N LEU A 185 11.00 2.00 -5.20
CA LEU A 185 12.32 2.60 -5.04
C LEU A 185 13.37 1.54 -4.72
N ILE A 186 13.08 0.63 -3.79
CA ILE A 186 13.96 -0.48 -3.42
C ILE A 186 14.18 -1.41 -4.62
N LEU A 187 13.14 -1.66 -5.42
CA LEU A 187 13.25 -2.46 -6.64
C LEU A 187 14.11 -1.76 -7.70
N ASN A 188 13.91 -0.45 -7.89
CA ASN A 188 14.70 0.37 -8.82
C ASN A 188 16.16 0.45 -8.39
N LEU A 189 16.43 0.66 -7.09
CA LEU A 189 17.76 0.59 -6.49
C LEU A 189 18.38 -0.80 -6.68
N GLY A 190 17.59 -1.85 -6.48
CA GLY A 190 18.04 -3.23 -6.68
C GLY A 190 18.39 -3.51 -8.14
N ILE A 191 17.57 -3.07 -9.09
CA ILE A 191 17.83 -3.21 -10.53
C ILE A 191 19.03 -2.34 -10.94
N GLY A 192 19.10 -1.09 -10.49
CA GLY A 192 20.25 -0.20 -10.73
C GLY A 192 21.54 -0.78 -10.12
N ALA A 193 21.48 -1.32 -8.92
CA ALA A 193 22.60 -2.01 -8.30
C ALA A 193 23.02 -3.27 -9.08
N LEU A 194 22.06 -4.01 -9.63
CA LEU A 194 22.35 -5.19 -10.48
C LEU A 194 23.06 -4.81 -11.79
N THR A 195 22.78 -3.63 -12.34
CA THR A 195 23.46 -3.13 -13.55
C THR A 195 24.83 -2.49 -13.27
N THR A 196 25.03 -1.98 -12.04
CA THR A 196 26.30 -1.37 -11.61
C THR A 196 27.19 -2.30 -10.78
N VAL A 197 26.75 -3.53 -10.51
CA VAL A 197 27.49 -4.56 -9.72
C VAL A 197 28.87 -4.89 -10.31
N THR A 198 29.16 -4.48 -11.54
CA THR A 198 30.52 -4.59 -12.09
C THR A 198 31.51 -3.61 -11.47
N ASP A 199 31.07 -2.51 -10.80
CA ASP A 199 31.94 -1.45 -10.34
C ASP A 199 31.91 -1.13 -8.82
N VAL A 200 30.89 -1.62 -8.07
CA VAL A 200 30.80 -1.35 -6.62
C VAL A 200 31.47 -2.47 -5.83
N GLY A 201 32.77 -2.32 -5.66
CA GLY A 201 33.65 -3.30 -4.99
C GLY A 201 33.09 -3.87 -3.69
N GLY A 202 32.87 -5.20 -3.66
CA GLY A 202 32.86 -6.02 -2.47
C GLY A 202 31.69 -5.94 -1.49
N ALA A 203 30.89 -4.87 -1.47
CA ALA A 203 29.86 -4.65 -0.45
C ALA A 203 28.64 -5.61 -0.62
N PHE A 204 28.15 -5.82 -1.84
CA PHE A 204 26.99 -6.68 -2.10
C PHE A 204 27.25 -8.16 -1.82
N PRO A 205 28.38 -8.76 -2.26
CA PRO A 205 28.73 -10.11 -1.87
C PRO A 205 28.84 -10.30 -0.35
N MET A 206 29.42 -9.33 0.36
CA MET A 206 29.49 -9.36 1.83
C MET A 206 28.09 -9.33 2.47
N VAL A 207 27.20 -8.46 2.00
CA VAL A 207 25.80 -8.41 2.49
C VAL A 207 25.09 -9.72 2.21
N ALA A 208 25.21 -10.29 1.00
CA ALA A 208 24.62 -11.57 0.66
C ALA A 208 25.14 -12.72 1.53
N ASP A 209 26.43 -12.73 1.84
CA ASP A 209 27.02 -13.70 2.73
C ASP A 209 26.46 -13.56 4.16
N ILE A 210 26.42 -12.36 4.72
CA ILE A 210 25.83 -12.09 6.04
C ILE A 210 24.34 -12.52 6.05
N VAL A 211 23.57 -12.14 5.04
CA VAL A 211 22.16 -12.50 4.90
C VAL A 211 22.00 -14.02 4.82
N GLY A 212 22.89 -14.71 4.12
CA GLY A 212 22.93 -16.17 4.02
C GLY A 212 23.12 -16.90 5.36
N TRP A 213 23.60 -16.20 6.41
CA TRP A 213 23.70 -16.72 7.78
C TRP A 213 22.49 -16.34 8.66
N THR A 214 21.56 -15.56 8.14
CA THR A 214 20.36 -15.15 8.88
C THR A 214 19.18 -16.11 8.61
N PRO A 215 18.19 -16.16 9.51
CA PRO A 215 16.93 -16.88 9.28
C PRO A 215 16.20 -16.49 7.98
N LEU A 216 16.46 -15.29 7.45
CA LEU A 216 15.82 -14.75 6.25
C LEU A 216 16.43 -15.29 4.96
N GLY A 217 17.75 -15.50 4.95
CA GLY A 217 18.48 -15.85 3.75
C GLY A 217 19.13 -17.25 3.78
N ALA A 218 19.16 -17.92 4.93
CA ALA A 218 19.84 -19.21 5.08
C ALA A 218 19.38 -20.26 4.06
N VAL A 219 18.08 -20.28 3.75
CA VAL A 219 17.48 -21.17 2.75
C VAL A 219 18.15 -21.02 1.37
N PHE A 220 18.47 -19.80 0.96
CA PHE A 220 19.14 -19.48 -0.31
C PHE A 220 20.65 -19.54 -0.18
N GLY A 221 21.17 -19.26 1.03
CA GLY A 221 22.58 -19.40 1.37
C GLY A 221 23.11 -20.83 1.22
N VAL A 222 22.25 -21.86 1.46
CA VAL A 222 22.60 -23.28 1.19
C VAL A 222 22.99 -23.48 -0.26
N SER A 223 22.19 -22.97 -1.19
CA SER A 223 22.43 -23.10 -2.62
C SER A 223 23.63 -22.28 -3.08
N ALA A 224 23.87 -21.14 -2.45
CA ALA A 224 25.04 -20.30 -2.70
C ALA A 224 26.34 -21.03 -2.31
N SER A 225 26.38 -21.64 -1.13
CA SER A 225 27.54 -22.42 -0.67
C SER A 225 27.75 -23.68 -1.52
N ALA A 226 26.66 -24.33 -1.95
CA ALA A 226 26.73 -25.47 -2.85
C ALA A 226 27.27 -25.09 -4.25
N ALA A 227 26.96 -23.87 -4.72
CA ALA A 227 27.52 -23.35 -5.97
C ALA A 227 29.04 -23.17 -5.90
N GLN A 228 29.56 -22.81 -4.72
CA GLN A 228 30.97 -22.64 -4.45
C GLN A 228 31.71 -23.94 -4.09
N GLY A 229 30.98 -25.06 -3.96
CA GLY A 229 31.54 -26.33 -3.56
C GLY A 229 31.85 -26.47 -2.06
N ASP A 230 31.45 -25.49 -1.25
CA ASP A 230 31.66 -25.50 0.21
C ASP A 230 30.53 -26.25 0.91
N VAL A 231 30.73 -27.56 1.05
CA VAL A 231 29.76 -28.48 1.68
C VAL A 231 29.57 -28.19 3.16
N VAL A 232 30.63 -27.75 3.86
CA VAL A 232 30.58 -27.48 5.31
C VAL A 232 29.68 -26.27 5.58
N THR A 233 29.93 -25.18 4.89
CA THR A 233 29.10 -23.96 5.00
C THR A 233 27.66 -24.22 4.54
N ALA A 234 27.46 -25.01 3.50
CA ALA A 234 26.11 -25.41 3.06
C ALA A 234 25.37 -26.19 4.15
N ALA A 235 26.03 -27.14 4.82
CA ALA A 235 25.45 -27.92 5.91
C ALA A 235 25.09 -27.04 7.13
N LEU A 236 25.96 -26.10 7.50
CA LEU A 236 25.70 -25.15 8.60
C LEU A 236 24.51 -24.22 8.28
N ARG A 237 24.45 -23.67 7.07
CA ARG A 237 23.31 -22.87 6.61
C ARG A 237 22.02 -23.66 6.54
N LEU A 238 22.09 -24.93 6.14
CA LEU A 238 20.95 -25.86 6.19
C LEU A 238 20.46 -26.05 7.63
N ALA A 239 21.37 -26.24 8.57
CA ALA A 239 21.00 -26.36 9.99
C ALA A 239 20.28 -25.11 10.49
N ILE A 240 20.74 -23.91 10.11
CA ILE A 240 20.05 -22.63 10.43
C ILE A 240 18.67 -22.57 9.78
N ALA A 241 18.53 -22.92 8.51
CA ALA A 241 17.26 -22.92 7.81
C ALA A 241 16.23 -23.86 8.48
N VAL A 242 16.65 -25.08 8.81
CA VAL A 242 15.83 -26.06 9.51
C VAL A 242 15.48 -25.59 10.92
N ALA A 243 16.45 -25.08 11.68
CA ALA A 243 16.22 -24.51 13.01
C ALA A 243 15.21 -23.34 12.96
N THR A 244 15.32 -22.49 11.93
CA THR A 244 14.37 -21.40 11.70
C THR A 244 12.94 -21.92 11.54
N VAL A 245 12.72 -22.93 10.72
CA VAL A 245 11.39 -23.56 10.54
C VAL A 245 10.88 -24.12 11.87
N PHE A 246 11.71 -24.80 12.63
CA PHE A 246 11.32 -25.32 13.95
C PHE A 246 10.91 -24.21 14.91
N VAL A 247 11.72 -23.17 15.03
CA VAL A 247 11.43 -22.02 15.91
C VAL A 247 10.11 -21.35 15.49
N LEU A 248 9.93 -21.10 14.21
CA LEU A 248 8.71 -20.49 13.67
C LEU A 248 7.49 -21.40 13.87
N TRP A 249 7.65 -22.70 13.74
CA TRP A 249 6.60 -23.69 13.98
C TRP A 249 6.11 -23.66 15.44
N PHE A 250 7.02 -23.76 16.40
CA PHE A 250 6.68 -23.71 17.82
C PHE A 250 6.11 -22.35 18.24
N ALA A 251 6.69 -21.25 17.75
CA ALA A 251 6.17 -19.90 17.97
C ALA A 251 4.74 -19.78 17.44
N SER A 252 4.48 -20.26 16.21
CA SER A 252 3.13 -20.26 15.61
C SER A 252 2.14 -21.09 16.43
N GLN A 253 2.55 -22.27 16.93
CA GLN A 253 1.70 -23.10 17.78
C GLN A 253 1.30 -22.38 19.07
N ARG A 254 2.27 -21.77 19.76
CA ARG A 254 2.02 -21.04 21.02
C ARG A 254 1.10 -19.83 20.81
N LEU A 255 1.36 -19.05 19.75
CA LEU A 255 0.52 -17.91 19.41
C LEU A 255 -0.90 -18.33 19.01
N LEU A 256 -1.03 -19.43 18.26
CA LEU A 256 -2.34 -19.97 17.89
C LEU A 256 -3.11 -20.46 19.11
N ALA A 257 -2.46 -21.19 20.01
CA ALA A 257 -3.07 -21.66 21.26
C ALA A 257 -3.56 -20.50 22.12
N ALA A 258 -2.76 -19.44 22.26
CA ALA A 258 -3.14 -18.24 23.00
C ALA A 258 -4.39 -17.55 22.40
N ARG A 259 -4.49 -17.48 21.07
CA ARG A 259 -5.62 -16.86 20.38
C ARG A 259 -6.92 -17.68 20.44
N LEU A 260 -6.82 -18.99 20.53
CA LEU A 260 -7.99 -19.85 20.70
C LEU A 260 -8.67 -19.68 22.07
N VAL A 261 -7.92 -19.23 23.09
CA VAL A 261 -8.41 -19.08 24.47
C VAL A 261 -8.75 -17.63 24.82
N SER A 262 -8.11 -16.64 24.18
CA SER A 262 -8.32 -15.23 24.49
C SER A 262 -9.04 -14.53 23.34
N PRO A 263 -10.34 -14.22 23.45
CA PRO A 263 -11.02 -13.40 22.47
C PRO A 263 -10.41 -12.00 22.46
N ILE A 264 -10.24 -11.44 21.25
CA ILE A 264 -9.74 -10.07 21.08
C ILE A 264 -10.77 -9.13 21.71
N GLN A 265 -10.41 -8.50 22.83
CA GLN A 265 -11.21 -7.44 23.42
C GLN A 265 -11.10 -6.20 22.52
N SER A 266 -12.21 -5.80 21.92
CA SER A 266 -12.34 -4.49 21.29
C SER A 266 -12.08 -3.42 22.37
N SER A 267 -11.05 -2.62 22.19
CA SER A 267 -10.74 -1.51 23.11
C SER A 267 -11.86 -0.48 23.04
N GLY A 268 -12.64 -0.41 24.09
CA GLY A 268 -13.77 0.51 24.25
C GLY A 268 -13.38 1.96 23.97
N GLY A 269 -14.34 2.72 23.47
CA GLY A 269 -14.21 4.11 23.01
C GLY A 269 -13.54 5.02 24.03
N GLY A 270 -12.48 5.70 23.61
CA GLY A 270 -11.79 6.67 24.44
C GLY A 270 -12.67 7.90 24.74
N ARG A 271 -12.42 8.52 25.91
CA ARG A 271 -13.13 9.70 26.42
C ARG A 271 -13.10 10.85 25.38
N VAL A 272 -14.26 11.35 24.98
CA VAL A 272 -14.38 12.52 24.10
C VAL A 272 -13.84 13.74 24.84
N ARG A 273 -12.73 14.30 24.38
CA ARG A 273 -12.23 15.61 24.84
C ARG A 273 -12.96 16.72 24.09
N SER A 274 -13.46 17.70 24.84
CA SER A 274 -14.07 18.92 24.30
C SER A 274 -13.08 19.74 23.45
N GLY A 275 -13.64 20.48 22.50
CA GLY A 275 -13.02 21.19 21.39
C GLY A 275 -11.63 21.79 21.59
N GLY A 276 -10.74 21.45 20.65
CA GLY A 276 -9.41 22.05 20.54
C GLY A 276 -9.44 23.38 19.77
N LEU A 277 -8.28 23.99 19.62
CA LEU A 277 -8.09 25.26 18.92
C LEU A 277 -8.69 25.28 17.49
N LEU A 278 -8.62 24.12 16.80
CA LEU A 278 -9.18 23.93 15.47
C LEU A 278 -10.71 24.07 15.43
N ASP A 279 -11.43 23.64 16.47
CA ASP A 279 -12.89 23.77 16.54
C ASP A 279 -13.33 25.23 16.69
N ARG A 280 -12.44 26.10 17.19
CA ARG A 280 -12.69 27.56 17.35
C ARG A 280 -12.40 28.33 16.05
N MET A 281 -11.57 27.82 15.18
CA MET A 281 -11.21 28.47 13.90
C MET A 281 -12.20 28.16 12.77
N LEU A 282 -13.03 27.12 12.92
CA LEU A 282 -13.99 26.71 11.91
C LEU A 282 -15.34 27.46 12.10
N PRO A 283 -16.08 27.75 11.01
CA PRO A 283 -17.37 28.44 11.11
C PRO A 283 -18.36 27.62 11.94
N ALA A 284 -19.13 28.33 12.80
CA ALA A 284 -20.13 27.73 13.69
C ALA A 284 -21.42 27.37 12.93
N ASN A 285 -21.32 26.53 11.89
CA ASN A 285 -22.43 26.04 11.07
C ASN A 285 -22.23 24.57 10.72
N SER A 286 -23.17 23.96 9.99
CA SER A 286 -23.11 22.55 9.57
C SER A 286 -21.84 22.23 8.78
N THR A 287 -21.39 23.11 7.89
CA THR A 287 -20.14 22.97 7.13
C THR A 287 -18.92 22.87 8.05
N GLY A 288 -18.81 23.78 9.02
CA GLY A 288 -17.71 23.77 9.98
C GLY A 288 -17.74 22.57 10.92
N ALA A 289 -18.93 22.12 11.32
CA ALA A 289 -19.07 20.91 12.14
C ALA A 289 -18.58 19.65 11.37
N VAL A 290 -18.94 19.52 10.08
CA VAL A 290 -18.45 18.43 9.22
C VAL A 290 -16.94 18.54 8.99
N ALA A 291 -16.40 19.76 8.78
CA ALA A 291 -14.97 19.98 8.63
C ALA A 291 -14.19 19.59 9.90
N ALA A 292 -14.66 20.02 11.07
CA ALA A 292 -14.08 19.68 12.36
C ALA A 292 -14.08 18.15 12.61
N ARG A 293 -15.16 17.47 12.23
CA ARG A 293 -15.25 16.01 12.29
C ARG A 293 -14.24 15.36 11.36
N SER A 294 -14.16 15.78 10.10
CA SER A 294 -13.22 15.26 9.11
C SER A 294 -11.77 15.40 9.59
N LEU A 295 -11.38 16.57 10.13
CA LEU A 295 -10.05 16.78 10.70
C LEU A 295 -9.75 15.86 11.89
N ARG A 296 -10.75 15.60 12.74
CA ARG A 296 -10.62 14.65 13.85
C ARG A 296 -10.43 13.22 13.34
N TYR A 297 -11.08 12.83 12.24
CA TYR A 297 -10.91 11.53 11.61
C TYR A 297 -9.52 11.38 11.01
N PHE A 298 -9.04 12.37 10.26
CA PHE A 298 -7.66 12.35 9.73
C PHE A 298 -6.60 12.16 10.81
N ARG A 299 -6.85 12.66 12.02
CA ARG A 299 -5.93 12.50 13.15
C ARG A 299 -6.13 11.23 13.96
N ARG A 300 -7.36 10.69 14.03
CA ARG A 300 -7.73 9.63 14.98
C ARG A 300 -8.04 8.29 14.32
N ASP A 301 -8.43 8.29 13.05
CA ASP A 301 -8.73 7.08 12.31
C ASP A 301 -7.50 6.65 11.50
N PRO A 302 -6.87 5.50 11.83
CA PRO A 302 -5.68 5.02 11.14
C PRO A 302 -5.92 4.81 9.65
N ARG A 303 -7.14 4.49 9.24
CA ARG A 303 -7.52 4.31 7.84
C ARG A 303 -7.38 5.62 7.05
N GLN A 304 -7.69 6.75 7.68
CA GLN A 304 -7.57 8.07 7.07
C GLN A 304 -6.17 8.68 7.23
N LEU A 305 -5.47 8.32 8.32
CA LEU A 305 -4.08 8.73 8.52
C LEU A 305 -3.18 8.24 7.38
N VAL A 306 -3.39 7.00 6.92
CA VAL A 306 -2.68 6.44 5.76
C VAL A 306 -2.84 7.32 4.52
N ASN A 307 -4.03 7.83 4.25
CA ASN A 307 -4.29 8.71 3.11
C ASN A 307 -3.48 10.01 3.20
N ILE A 308 -3.36 10.59 4.41
CA ILE A 308 -2.57 11.81 4.63
C ILE A 308 -1.06 11.52 4.48
N VAL A 309 -0.60 10.40 5.00
CA VAL A 309 0.81 9.98 4.85
C VAL A 309 1.15 9.79 3.38
N MET A 310 0.23 9.25 2.58
CA MET A 310 0.44 9.04 1.15
C MET A 310 0.60 10.36 0.38
N LEU A 311 -0.02 11.47 0.80
CA LEU A 311 0.18 12.77 0.18
C LEU A 311 1.62 13.29 0.30
N LEU A 312 2.36 12.87 1.32
CA LEU A 312 3.78 13.19 1.48
C LEU A 312 4.66 12.13 0.81
N LEU A 313 4.30 10.87 1.01
CA LEU A 313 5.14 9.74 0.63
C LEU A 313 5.22 9.53 -0.87
N LEU A 314 4.08 9.61 -1.58
CA LEU A 314 4.07 9.39 -3.02
C LEU A 314 4.96 10.39 -3.76
N PRO A 315 4.85 11.72 -3.55
CA PRO A 315 5.80 12.67 -4.14
C PRO A 315 7.25 12.44 -3.68
N ALA A 316 7.48 12.10 -2.39
CA ALA A 316 8.82 11.87 -1.88
C ALA A 316 9.52 10.69 -2.59
N ILE A 317 8.78 9.62 -2.91
CA ILE A 317 9.30 8.49 -3.69
C ILE A 317 9.70 8.95 -5.10
N PHE A 318 8.83 9.70 -5.78
CA PHE A 318 9.15 10.18 -7.13
C PHE A 318 10.30 11.18 -7.13
N ILE A 319 10.41 12.04 -6.11
CA ILE A 319 11.57 12.92 -5.91
C ILE A 319 12.83 12.08 -5.71
N GLY A 320 12.78 11.04 -4.86
CA GLY A 320 13.90 10.13 -4.64
C GLY A 320 14.36 9.44 -5.92
N ILE A 321 13.42 8.90 -6.70
CA ILE A 321 13.70 8.27 -8.01
C ILE A 321 14.31 9.30 -8.96
N ALA A 322 13.75 10.52 -9.01
CA ALA A 322 14.23 11.58 -9.86
C ALA A 322 15.65 12.00 -9.51
N LEU A 323 15.96 12.19 -8.23
CA LEU A 323 17.30 12.55 -7.77
C LEU A 323 18.33 11.46 -8.08
N MET A 324 17.94 10.18 -7.95
CA MET A 324 18.84 9.07 -8.26
C MET A 324 19.17 8.96 -9.74
N ASN A 325 18.16 9.12 -10.61
CA ASN A 325 18.37 9.07 -12.07
C ASN A 325 19.05 10.33 -12.60
N GLY A 326 18.74 11.50 -12.03
CA GLY A 326 19.30 12.79 -12.47
C GLY A 326 20.74 13.04 -12.04
N LEU A 327 21.25 12.32 -11.01
CA LEU A 327 22.64 12.39 -10.60
C LEU A 327 23.59 11.64 -11.56
N GLN A 328 23.05 10.79 -12.45
CA GLN A 328 23.84 10.00 -13.41
C GLN A 328 23.90 10.61 -14.82
N GLU A 329 23.02 11.54 -15.16
CA GLU A 329 22.99 12.19 -16.47
C GLU A 329 22.97 13.72 -16.31
N GLU A 330 23.88 14.42 -16.96
CA GLU A 330 23.84 15.87 -17.20
C GLU A 330 22.69 16.25 -18.18
N ALA A 331 21.54 15.56 -18.14
CA ALA A 331 20.42 15.79 -19.03
C ALA A 331 19.79 17.15 -18.74
N ILE A 332 20.09 18.10 -19.60
CA ILE A 332 19.52 19.45 -19.67
C ILE A 332 17.98 19.34 -19.72
N GLY A 333 17.29 19.49 -18.61
CA GLY A 333 15.82 19.48 -18.55
C GLY A 333 15.21 18.59 -17.46
N PHE A 334 15.97 17.67 -16.87
CA PHE A 334 15.44 16.77 -15.85
C PHE A 334 15.23 17.46 -14.49
N ALA A 335 16.18 18.31 -14.08
CA ALA A 335 16.10 19.02 -12.80
C ALA A 335 14.83 19.92 -12.70
N PRO A 336 14.42 20.70 -13.72
CA PRO A 336 13.19 21.46 -13.68
C PRO A 336 11.92 20.62 -13.58
N ALA A 337 11.90 19.41 -14.16
CA ALA A 337 10.73 18.51 -14.13
C ALA A 337 10.38 18.04 -12.71
N ILE A 338 11.35 18.00 -11.78
CA ILE A 338 11.13 17.66 -10.36
C ILE A 338 10.11 18.61 -9.74
N THR A 339 10.06 19.88 -10.16
CA THR A 339 9.12 20.88 -9.63
C THR A 339 7.66 20.56 -9.88
N LEU A 340 7.35 19.65 -10.83
CA LEU A 340 5.99 19.21 -11.14
C LEU A 340 5.57 17.94 -10.40
N ILE A 341 6.49 17.26 -9.71
CA ILE A 341 6.18 16.02 -8.97
C ILE A 341 5.04 16.21 -7.94
N PRO A 342 4.91 17.34 -7.21
CA PRO A 342 3.82 17.52 -6.26
C PRO A 342 2.41 17.42 -6.90
N ALA A 343 2.27 17.67 -8.20
CA ALA A 343 1.02 17.54 -8.93
C ALA A 343 0.47 16.10 -8.94
N ILE A 344 1.31 15.08 -8.69
CA ILE A 344 0.90 13.68 -8.60
C ILE A 344 -0.10 13.44 -7.45
N ASN A 345 -0.13 14.33 -6.44
CA ASN A 345 -1.10 14.28 -5.36
C ASN A 345 -2.55 14.36 -5.84
N ALA A 346 -2.80 14.93 -7.02
CA ALA A 346 -4.14 14.94 -7.62
C ALA A 346 -4.71 13.53 -7.83
N LEU A 347 -3.86 12.53 -8.15
CA LEU A 347 -4.27 11.14 -8.36
C LEU A 347 -4.90 10.53 -7.10
N LEU A 348 -4.33 10.85 -5.93
CA LEU A 348 -4.82 10.35 -4.64
C LEU A 348 -6.00 11.19 -4.12
N THR A 349 -5.92 12.51 -4.28
CA THR A 349 -6.89 13.45 -3.72
C THR A 349 -8.32 13.14 -4.17
N GLY A 350 -8.51 12.87 -5.45
CA GLY A 350 -9.83 12.58 -6.01
C GLY A 350 -10.48 11.37 -5.34
N THR A 351 -9.73 10.28 -5.16
CA THR A 351 -10.23 9.05 -4.52
C THR A 351 -10.40 9.21 -3.02
N ILE A 352 -9.51 9.94 -2.33
CA ILE A 352 -9.65 10.24 -0.89
C ILE A 352 -10.95 11.00 -0.62
N VAL A 353 -11.23 12.04 -1.40
CA VAL A 353 -12.45 12.84 -1.26
C VAL A 353 -13.70 12.06 -1.68
N GLN A 354 -13.60 11.25 -2.74
CA GLN A 354 -14.68 10.38 -3.20
C GLN A 354 -15.13 9.41 -2.09
N MET A 355 -14.18 8.76 -1.41
CA MET A 355 -14.47 7.80 -0.34
C MET A 355 -14.78 8.45 1.01
N ALA A 356 -14.69 9.76 1.15
CA ALA A 356 -14.80 10.43 2.45
C ALA A 356 -16.13 10.15 3.20
N ILE A 357 -17.21 9.87 2.47
CA ILE A 357 -18.52 9.52 3.07
C ILE A 357 -18.54 8.06 3.57
N ALA A 358 -17.85 7.17 2.87
CA ALA A 358 -17.82 5.75 3.22
C ALA A 358 -17.18 5.49 4.61
N TYR A 359 -16.26 6.34 5.03
CA TYR A 359 -15.63 6.23 6.35
C TYR A 359 -16.57 6.55 7.52
N ASP A 360 -17.71 7.17 7.25
CA ASP A 360 -18.73 7.43 8.27
C ASP A 360 -19.60 6.21 8.54
N ASN A 361 -19.68 5.24 7.61
CA ASN A 361 -20.53 4.05 7.75
C ASN A 361 -21.94 4.44 8.23
N ASP A 362 -22.46 3.78 9.27
CA ASP A 362 -23.79 4.03 9.85
C ASP A 362 -23.97 5.45 10.44
N ALA A 363 -22.87 6.16 10.72
CA ALA A 363 -22.94 7.54 11.23
C ALA A 363 -23.49 8.53 10.19
N VAL A 364 -23.59 8.17 8.91
CA VAL A 364 -24.30 8.93 7.87
C VAL A 364 -25.76 9.17 8.27
N ALA A 365 -26.39 8.23 8.99
CA ALA A 365 -27.76 8.40 9.51
C ALA A 365 -27.93 9.67 10.34
N MET A 366 -26.89 10.09 11.07
CA MET A 366 -26.93 11.33 11.87
C MET A 366 -27.05 12.58 11.00
N HIS A 367 -26.49 12.59 9.78
CA HIS A 367 -26.64 13.71 8.85
C HIS A 367 -28.09 13.84 8.38
N ILE A 368 -28.74 12.70 8.13
CA ILE A 368 -30.16 12.65 7.73
C ILE A 368 -31.03 13.16 8.88
N LEU A 369 -30.83 12.65 10.08
CA LEU A 369 -31.60 13.02 11.28
C LEU A 369 -31.42 14.49 11.67
N THR A 370 -30.25 15.06 11.47
CA THR A 370 -29.95 16.47 11.83
C THR A 370 -30.22 17.43 10.67
N GLY A 371 -30.67 16.96 9.50
CA GLY A 371 -31.00 17.80 8.35
C GLY A 371 -29.79 18.52 7.72
N VAL A 372 -28.61 17.91 7.77
CA VAL A 372 -27.41 18.46 7.11
C VAL A 372 -27.61 18.40 5.60
N THR A 373 -27.53 19.56 4.91
CA THR A 373 -27.63 19.61 3.45
C THR A 373 -26.41 18.96 2.79
N GLY A 374 -26.63 18.33 1.64
CA GLY A 374 -25.54 17.71 0.89
C GLY A 374 -24.43 18.69 0.51
N ALA A 375 -24.80 19.96 0.23
CA ALA A 375 -23.81 21.02 -0.05
C ALA A 375 -22.95 21.32 1.19
N ALA A 376 -23.55 21.38 2.38
CA ALA A 376 -22.79 21.60 3.62
C ALA A 376 -21.89 20.40 3.95
N ASP A 377 -22.34 19.17 3.69
CA ASP A 377 -21.50 17.96 3.85
C ASP A 377 -20.31 17.99 2.89
N ARG A 378 -20.53 18.22 1.60
CA ARG A 378 -19.44 18.28 0.60
C ARG A 378 -18.45 19.39 0.92
N ALA A 379 -18.94 20.63 1.18
CA ALA A 379 -18.10 21.76 1.53
C ALA A 379 -17.29 21.51 2.80
N GLY A 380 -17.90 20.92 3.83
CA GLY A 380 -17.21 20.60 5.09
C GLY A 380 -16.09 19.59 4.91
N ARG A 381 -16.31 18.53 4.12
CA ARG A 381 -15.27 17.53 3.84
C ARG A 381 -14.14 18.10 3.01
N LEU A 382 -14.46 18.91 1.99
CA LEU A 382 -13.45 19.61 1.18
C LEU A 382 -12.62 20.58 2.01
N LEU A 383 -13.26 21.36 2.91
CA LEU A 383 -12.58 22.26 3.82
C LEU A 383 -11.65 21.50 4.79
N GLY A 384 -12.15 20.42 5.41
CA GLY A 384 -11.35 19.61 6.33
C GLY A 384 -10.15 18.96 5.66
N PHE A 385 -10.31 18.45 4.45
CA PHE A 385 -9.21 17.89 3.65
C PHE A 385 -8.24 18.99 3.19
N GLY A 386 -8.76 20.11 2.68
CA GLY A 386 -7.96 21.22 2.16
C GLY A 386 -7.04 21.83 3.20
N LEU A 387 -7.47 21.91 4.46
CA LEU A 387 -6.64 22.41 5.57
C LEU A 387 -5.37 21.58 5.80
N ILE A 388 -5.33 20.34 5.33
CA ILE A 388 -4.14 19.48 5.39
C ILE A 388 -3.45 19.45 4.03
N ALA A 389 -4.19 19.22 2.94
CA ALA A 389 -3.63 18.99 1.61
C ALA A 389 -2.95 20.24 1.04
N VAL A 390 -3.51 21.44 1.28
CA VAL A 390 -2.92 22.68 0.76
C VAL A 390 -1.53 22.96 1.37
N PRO A 391 -1.36 23.01 2.71
CA PRO A 391 -0.03 23.21 3.28
C PRO A 391 1.00 22.17 2.86
N VAL A 392 0.59 20.90 2.79
CA VAL A 392 1.47 19.80 2.34
C VAL A 392 1.92 20.03 0.90
N THR A 393 0.99 20.33 -0.02
CA THR A 393 1.31 20.57 -1.42
C THR A 393 2.20 21.80 -1.60
N VAL A 394 1.91 22.89 -0.89
CA VAL A 394 2.76 24.10 -0.90
C VAL A 394 4.18 23.78 -0.42
N ALA A 395 4.31 23.08 0.70
CA ALA A 395 5.63 22.69 1.23
C ALA A 395 6.41 21.83 0.24
N LEU A 396 5.74 20.90 -0.44
CA LEU A 396 6.36 20.05 -1.48
C LEU A 396 6.79 20.88 -2.70
N CYS A 397 5.96 21.84 -3.16
CA CYS A 397 6.33 22.73 -4.28
C CYS A 397 7.56 23.57 -3.94
N VAL A 398 7.60 24.15 -2.73
CA VAL A 398 8.76 24.92 -2.27
C VAL A 398 10.01 24.01 -2.21
N ALA A 399 9.86 22.82 -1.59
CA ALA A 399 10.98 21.88 -1.46
C ALA A 399 11.52 21.44 -2.82
N THR A 400 10.65 21.09 -3.77
CA THR A 400 11.07 20.66 -5.12
C THR A 400 11.70 21.77 -5.93
N CYS A 401 11.21 23.01 -5.83
CA CYS A 401 11.82 24.18 -6.50
C CYS A 401 13.21 24.51 -5.93
N LEU A 402 13.38 24.38 -4.60
CA LEU A 402 14.68 24.56 -3.97
C LEU A 402 15.66 23.45 -4.35
N LEU A 403 15.21 22.17 -4.35
CA LEU A 403 16.02 21.03 -4.78
C LEU A 403 16.46 21.13 -6.26
N ALA A 404 15.58 21.66 -7.11
CA ALA A 404 15.89 21.91 -8.53
C ALA A 404 16.81 23.13 -8.74
N GLY A 405 17.08 23.95 -7.72
CA GLY A 405 17.78 25.23 -7.87
C GLY A 405 17.02 26.26 -8.70
N ARG A 406 15.69 26.10 -8.86
CA ARG A 406 14.84 26.89 -9.75
C ARG A 406 13.62 27.49 -8.98
N PRO A 407 13.86 28.43 -8.03
CA PRO A 407 12.78 29.07 -7.29
C PRO A 407 11.84 29.91 -8.17
N ASP A 408 12.30 30.33 -9.34
CA ASP A 408 11.54 31.02 -10.38
C ASP A 408 10.36 30.21 -10.93
N LEU A 409 10.40 28.86 -10.81
CA LEU A 409 9.33 27.96 -11.25
C LEU A 409 8.23 27.76 -10.20
N LEU A 410 8.36 28.37 -9.00
CA LEU A 410 7.41 28.18 -7.92
C LEU A 410 5.96 28.55 -8.30
N PRO A 411 5.66 29.66 -9.01
CA PRO A 411 4.30 29.96 -9.43
C PRO A 411 3.71 28.88 -10.33
N GLY A 412 4.50 28.33 -11.28
CA GLY A 412 4.08 27.24 -12.17
C GLY A 412 3.82 25.93 -11.40
N SER A 413 4.73 25.56 -10.51
CA SER A 413 4.59 24.39 -9.65
C SER A 413 3.34 24.46 -8.76
N LEU A 414 3.09 25.62 -8.13
CA LEU A 414 1.89 25.86 -7.32
C LEU A 414 0.62 25.79 -8.16
N GLY A 415 0.63 26.44 -9.34
CA GLY A 415 -0.51 26.47 -10.26
C GLY A 415 -0.93 25.07 -10.71
N ALA A 416 0.01 24.27 -11.18
CA ALA A 416 -0.24 22.89 -11.57
C ALA A 416 -0.67 22.04 -10.35
N SER A 417 0.12 22.06 -9.28
CA SER A 417 -0.09 21.12 -8.16
C SER A 417 -1.36 21.41 -7.37
N LEU A 418 -1.59 22.66 -6.95
CA LEU A 418 -2.80 23.05 -6.24
C LEU A 418 -4.02 23.03 -7.17
N GLY A 419 -3.87 23.45 -8.43
CA GLY A 419 -4.95 23.43 -9.42
C GLY A 419 -5.46 22.02 -9.68
N LEU A 420 -4.56 21.08 -10.03
CA LEU A 420 -4.95 19.69 -10.27
C LEU A 420 -5.53 19.04 -8.99
N THR A 421 -4.93 19.31 -7.84
CA THR A 421 -5.42 18.78 -6.55
C THR A 421 -6.83 19.30 -6.25
N ALA A 422 -7.11 20.58 -6.47
CA ALA A 422 -8.42 21.18 -6.28
C ALA A 422 -9.46 20.64 -7.28
N ILE A 423 -9.08 20.47 -8.56
CA ILE A 423 -9.95 19.87 -9.58
C ILE A 423 -10.29 18.44 -9.20
N ALA A 424 -9.29 17.63 -8.84
CA ALA A 424 -9.50 16.25 -8.42
C ALA A 424 -10.39 16.15 -7.16
N ALA A 425 -10.19 17.05 -6.18
CA ALA A 425 -11.02 17.13 -4.98
C ALA A 425 -12.49 17.45 -5.33
N GLY A 426 -12.73 18.45 -6.20
CA GLY A 426 -14.07 18.81 -6.67
C GLY A 426 -14.74 17.67 -7.43
N ALA A 427 -14.04 17.04 -8.37
CA ALA A 427 -14.52 15.86 -9.09
C ALA A 427 -14.80 14.69 -8.13
N GLY A 428 -13.93 14.44 -7.16
CA GLY A 428 -14.11 13.42 -6.13
C GLY A 428 -15.33 13.68 -5.24
N ALA A 429 -15.59 14.94 -4.86
CA ALA A 429 -16.78 15.34 -4.11
C ALA A 429 -18.06 15.07 -4.90
N TRP A 430 -18.05 15.35 -6.20
CA TRP A 430 -19.19 15.06 -7.08
C TRP A 430 -19.40 13.55 -7.26
N VAL A 431 -18.37 12.80 -7.64
CA VAL A 431 -18.44 11.34 -7.87
C VAL A 431 -18.82 10.60 -6.60
N GLY A 432 -18.27 10.97 -5.44
CA GLY A 432 -18.60 10.37 -4.15
C GLY A 432 -20.04 10.57 -3.69
N SER A 433 -20.83 11.41 -4.36
CA SER A 433 -22.26 11.59 -4.07
C SER A 433 -23.15 10.50 -4.69
N PHE A 434 -22.68 9.80 -5.70
CA PHE A 434 -23.41 8.69 -6.34
C PHE A 434 -22.62 7.38 -6.40
N LEU A 435 -21.32 7.44 -6.12
CA LEU A 435 -20.42 6.28 -6.04
C LEU A 435 -19.55 6.41 -4.78
N PRO A 436 -20.14 6.34 -3.57
CA PRO A 436 -19.42 6.63 -2.33
C PRO A 436 -18.34 5.59 -1.99
N GLY A 437 -18.46 4.37 -2.51
CA GLY A 437 -17.62 3.25 -2.12
C GLY A 437 -18.02 2.67 -0.76
N ARG A 438 -17.28 1.64 -0.32
CA ARG A 438 -17.43 1.06 1.02
C ARG A 438 -16.07 1.12 1.72
N ALA A 439 -16.05 1.69 2.90
CA ALA A 439 -14.87 1.65 3.75
C ALA A 439 -14.90 0.41 4.65
N PRO A 440 -13.75 -0.22 4.93
CA PRO A 440 -13.70 -1.30 5.91
C PRO A 440 -14.20 -0.82 7.27
N ALA A 441 -14.75 -1.73 8.09
CA ALA A 441 -15.20 -1.38 9.44
C ALA A 441 -14.05 -0.74 10.26
N PRO A 442 -14.33 0.10 11.26
CA PRO A 442 -13.29 0.79 12.05
C PRO A 442 -12.28 -0.15 12.71
N GLU A 443 -12.70 -1.38 12.98
CA GLU A 443 -11.89 -2.43 13.61
C GLU A 443 -11.21 -3.35 12.58
N ALA A 444 -11.63 -3.28 11.31
CA ALA A 444 -11.05 -4.08 10.25
C ALA A 444 -9.72 -3.48 9.77
N ASN A 445 -8.85 -4.35 9.25
CA ASN A 445 -7.63 -3.89 8.63
C ASN A 445 -7.95 -3.09 7.35
N PRO A 446 -7.41 -1.87 7.18
CA PRO A 446 -7.61 -1.03 5.99
C PRO A 446 -7.29 -1.73 4.67
N PHE A 447 -6.37 -2.71 4.70
CA PHE A 447 -5.93 -3.50 3.55
C PHE A 447 -6.60 -4.89 3.47
N GLY A 448 -7.59 -5.17 4.34
CA GLY A 448 -8.30 -6.44 4.37
C GLY A 448 -9.17 -6.66 3.13
N ARG A 449 -9.31 -7.91 2.69
CA ARG A 449 -10.08 -8.31 1.49
C ARG A 449 -11.58 -8.01 1.52
N GLY A 450 -12.13 -7.47 2.58
CA GLY A 450 -13.55 -7.11 2.72
C GLY A 450 -13.92 -5.71 2.22
N SER A 451 -12.94 -4.87 1.88
CA SER A 451 -13.22 -3.53 1.34
C SER A 451 -13.62 -3.64 -0.14
N SER A 452 -14.91 -3.82 -0.41
CA SER A 452 -15.49 -3.70 -1.77
C SER A 452 -15.27 -2.31 -2.39
N GLY A 453 -14.72 -1.36 -1.62
CA GLY A 453 -14.40 -0.01 -2.06
C GLY A 453 -13.31 0.08 -3.13
N GLY A 454 -12.44 -0.92 -3.27
CA GLY A 454 -11.34 -0.86 -4.24
C GLY A 454 -11.80 -0.75 -5.69
N VAL A 455 -12.83 -1.50 -6.10
CA VAL A 455 -13.36 -1.44 -7.46
C VAL A 455 -14.15 -0.18 -7.71
N GLN A 456 -14.94 0.25 -6.72
CA GLN A 456 -15.69 1.51 -6.83
C GLN A 456 -14.72 2.70 -6.91
N SER A 457 -13.60 2.65 -6.19
CA SER A 457 -12.54 3.65 -6.30
C SER A 457 -11.83 3.62 -7.66
N LEU A 458 -11.62 2.45 -8.26
CA LEU A 458 -11.09 2.34 -9.62
C LEU A 458 -12.05 2.93 -10.65
N LEU A 459 -13.36 2.63 -10.55
CA LEU A 459 -14.36 3.25 -11.41
C LEU A 459 -14.43 4.76 -11.21
N ALA A 460 -14.37 5.22 -9.97
CA ALA A 460 -14.31 6.64 -9.66
C ALA A 460 -13.06 7.29 -10.29
N MET A 461 -11.91 6.63 -10.25
CA MET A 461 -10.67 7.10 -10.84
C MET A 461 -10.76 7.23 -12.37
N ILE A 462 -11.49 6.30 -13.04
CA ILE A 462 -11.77 6.37 -14.49
C ILE A 462 -12.60 7.63 -14.85
N ILE A 463 -13.42 8.13 -13.92
CA ILE A 463 -14.19 9.35 -14.11
C ILE A 463 -13.40 10.59 -13.69
N ILE A 464 -12.80 10.54 -12.50
CA ILE A 464 -12.08 11.67 -11.90
C ILE A 464 -10.81 12.00 -12.69
N GLY A 465 -10.08 10.98 -13.15
CA GLY A 465 -8.82 11.14 -13.87
C GLY A 465 -8.94 12.00 -15.13
N PRO A 466 -9.79 11.64 -16.10
CA PRO A 466 -10.02 12.45 -17.31
C PRO A 466 -10.51 13.87 -17.01
N ILE A 467 -11.42 14.04 -16.04
CA ILE A 467 -11.89 15.39 -15.63
C ILE A 467 -10.70 16.21 -15.12
N THR A 468 -9.86 15.62 -14.28
CA THR A 468 -8.69 16.30 -13.72
C THR A 468 -7.69 16.67 -14.80
N LEU A 469 -7.43 15.77 -15.76
CA LEU A 469 -6.50 16.02 -16.84
C LEU A 469 -7.03 17.10 -17.80
N VAL A 470 -8.29 17.03 -18.20
CA VAL A 470 -8.88 17.99 -19.16
C VAL A 470 -8.96 19.40 -18.56
N LEU A 471 -9.54 19.52 -17.35
CA LEU A 471 -9.67 20.82 -16.69
C LEU A 471 -8.32 21.34 -16.16
N GLY A 472 -7.39 20.45 -15.82
CA GLY A 472 -6.06 20.80 -15.34
C GLY A 472 -5.03 21.06 -16.46
N ALA A 473 -5.33 20.67 -17.70
CA ALA A 473 -4.42 20.80 -18.83
C ALA A 473 -3.87 22.22 -19.01
N PRO A 474 -4.66 23.30 -18.90
CA PRO A 474 -4.12 24.66 -19.02
C PRO A 474 -3.09 24.97 -17.92
N ALA A 475 -3.40 24.65 -16.66
CA ALA A 475 -2.47 24.89 -15.55
C ALA A 475 -1.19 24.09 -15.70
N LEU A 476 -1.31 22.79 -16.04
CA LEU A 476 -0.15 21.92 -16.25
C LEU A 476 0.67 22.35 -17.49
N GLY A 477 0.01 22.68 -18.60
CA GLY A 477 0.68 23.10 -19.83
C GLY A 477 1.49 24.38 -19.64
N PHE A 478 0.94 25.40 -18.98
CA PHE A 478 1.69 26.61 -18.66
C PHE A 478 2.78 26.39 -17.62
N ALA A 479 2.62 25.43 -16.68
CA ALA A 479 3.67 25.06 -15.74
C ALA A 479 4.84 24.37 -16.46
N ILE A 480 4.57 23.51 -17.43
CA ILE A 480 5.59 22.89 -18.27
C ILE A 480 6.27 23.97 -19.12
N ALA A 481 5.52 24.85 -19.77
CA ALA A 481 6.08 25.94 -20.57
C ALA A 481 6.91 26.94 -19.73
N ALA A 482 6.62 27.07 -18.43
CA ALA A 482 7.39 27.90 -17.51
C ALA A 482 8.84 27.42 -17.33
N ILE A 483 9.14 26.17 -17.63
CA ILE A 483 10.52 25.62 -17.60
C ILE A 483 11.44 26.45 -18.53
N TRP A 484 10.92 26.86 -19.67
CA TRP A 484 11.64 27.69 -20.65
C TRP A 484 11.37 29.19 -20.47
N ASN A 485 10.17 29.57 -20.03
CA ASN A 485 9.81 30.96 -19.78
C ASN A 485 9.08 31.08 -18.42
N PRO A 486 9.81 31.38 -17.32
CA PRO A 486 9.26 31.42 -15.98
C PRO A 486 8.04 32.34 -15.79
N GLY A 487 7.90 33.39 -16.61
CA GLY A 487 6.75 34.27 -16.60
C GLY A 487 5.41 33.54 -16.84
N LEU A 488 5.41 32.46 -17.61
CA LEU A 488 4.22 31.65 -17.86
C LEU A 488 3.74 30.89 -16.60
N GLY A 489 4.59 30.76 -15.60
CA GLY A 489 4.22 30.17 -14.30
C GLY A 489 3.09 30.93 -13.61
N TRP A 490 3.02 32.25 -13.76
CA TRP A 490 1.93 33.04 -13.21
C TRP A 490 0.59 32.76 -13.93
N ILE A 491 0.63 32.47 -15.23
CA ILE A 491 -0.56 32.05 -15.98
C ILE A 491 -1.01 30.67 -15.51
N SER A 492 -0.07 29.76 -15.27
CA SER A 492 -0.37 28.44 -14.66
C SER A 492 -1.07 28.61 -13.31
N LEU A 493 -0.56 29.50 -12.45
CA LEU A 493 -1.17 29.77 -11.14
C LEU A 493 -2.59 30.31 -11.29
N ALA A 494 -2.80 31.29 -12.18
CA ALA A 494 -4.14 31.84 -12.44
C ALA A 494 -5.10 30.77 -12.95
N CYS A 495 -4.69 29.93 -13.92
CA CYS A 495 -5.47 28.80 -14.43
C CYS A 495 -5.79 27.81 -13.30
N GLY A 496 -4.81 27.45 -12.46
CA GLY A 496 -5.00 26.54 -11.34
C GLY A 496 -6.04 27.05 -10.34
N ILE A 497 -5.99 28.34 -10.00
CA ILE A 497 -6.96 28.98 -9.10
C ILE A 497 -8.37 28.99 -9.72
N VAL A 498 -8.48 29.39 -11.00
CA VAL A 498 -9.79 29.51 -11.67
C VAL A 498 -10.44 28.14 -11.86
N PHE A 499 -9.77 27.21 -12.53
CA PHE A 499 -10.33 25.88 -12.80
C PHE A 499 -10.48 25.04 -11.53
N GLY A 500 -9.52 25.14 -10.60
CA GLY A 500 -9.62 24.52 -9.28
C GLY A 500 -10.78 25.06 -8.47
N GLY A 501 -10.96 26.37 -8.41
CA GLY A 501 -12.08 27.01 -7.72
C GLY A 501 -13.44 26.63 -8.32
N LEU A 502 -13.56 26.62 -9.65
CA LEU A 502 -14.77 26.19 -10.37
C LEU A 502 -15.09 24.72 -10.09
N ALA A 503 -14.09 23.84 -10.08
CA ALA A 503 -14.27 22.43 -9.79
C ALA A 503 -14.69 22.19 -8.33
N LEU A 504 -14.10 22.87 -7.37
CA LEU A 504 -14.52 22.80 -5.96
C LEU A 504 -15.95 23.29 -5.76
N TRP A 505 -16.31 24.42 -6.37
CA TRP A 505 -17.66 24.96 -6.33
C TRP A 505 -18.65 23.98 -7.00
N GLY A 506 -18.33 23.50 -8.21
CA GLY A 506 -19.16 22.53 -8.94
C GLY A 506 -19.35 21.24 -8.16
N GLY A 507 -18.27 20.67 -7.60
CA GLY A 507 -18.30 19.48 -6.75
C GLY A 507 -19.19 19.65 -5.51
N THR A 508 -19.12 20.82 -4.89
CA THR A 508 -19.97 21.16 -3.73
C THR A 508 -21.43 21.26 -4.11
N VAL A 509 -21.76 22.03 -5.17
CA VAL A 509 -23.14 22.32 -5.56
C VAL A 509 -23.80 21.10 -6.25
N LEU A 510 -23.15 20.53 -7.24
CA LEU A 510 -23.69 19.38 -8.00
C LEU A 510 -23.69 18.13 -7.14
N GLY A 511 -22.58 17.85 -6.44
CA GLY A 511 -22.50 16.73 -5.51
C GLY A 511 -23.49 16.86 -4.36
N GLY A 512 -23.68 18.07 -3.83
CA GLY A 512 -24.65 18.36 -2.77
C GLY A 512 -26.09 18.09 -3.23
N LYS A 513 -26.50 18.58 -4.41
CA LYS A 513 -27.83 18.32 -4.97
C LYS A 513 -28.13 16.84 -5.21
N ILE A 514 -27.11 16.06 -5.64
CA ILE A 514 -27.25 14.61 -5.82
C ILE A 514 -27.42 13.95 -4.46
N LEU A 515 -26.59 14.33 -3.49
CA LEU A 515 -26.60 13.76 -2.15
C LEU A 515 -27.94 14.01 -1.44
N ASP A 516 -28.49 15.25 -1.53
CA ASP A 516 -29.80 15.58 -0.94
C ASP A 516 -30.93 14.71 -1.46
N ARG A 517 -30.84 14.23 -2.71
CA ARG A 517 -31.83 13.32 -3.31
C ARG A 517 -31.59 11.85 -3.00
N ARG A 518 -30.37 11.47 -2.62
CA ARG A 518 -29.92 10.08 -2.50
C ARG A 518 -29.41 9.70 -1.11
N TRP A 519 -29.71 10.47 -0.10
CA TRP A 519 -29.26 10.16 1.27
C TRP A 519 -29.61 8.72 1.73
N PRO A 520 -30.87 8.20 1.50
CA PRO A 520 -31.22 6.84 1.91
C PRO A 520 -30.41 5.78 1.17
N GLU A 521 -30.21 5.92 -0.15
CA GLU A 521 -29.43 4.98 -0.95
C GLU A 521 -27.96 5.00 -0.54
N VAL A 522 -27.40 6.21 -0.34
CA VAL A 522 -26.01 6.36 0.12
C VAL A 522 -25.83 5.73 1.48
N LEU A 523 -26.78 5.88 2.41
CA LEU A 523 -26.74 5.21 3.70
C LEU A 523 -26.73 3.67 3.53
N ALA A 524 -27.59 3.14 2.68
CA ALA A 524 -27.63 1.71 2.39
C ALA A 524 -26.34 1.20 1.74
N ASP A 525 -25.72 2.00 0.87
CA ASP A 525 -24.45 1.65 0.20
C ASP A 525 -23.27 1.63 1.15
N VAL A 526 -23.21 2.52 2.16
CA VAL A 526 -22.07 2.67 3.06
C VAL A 526 -22.25 1.95 4.40
N SER A 527 -23.50 1.60 4.78
CA SER A 527 -23.75 0.87 6.02
C SER A 527 -23.07 -0.49 6.00
N SER A 528 -22.46 -0.84 7.11
CA SER A 528 -21.93 -2.19 7.34
C SER A 528 -23.14 -3.12 7.45
N GLU A 529 -23.35 -4.01 6.48
CA GLU A 529 -24.29 -5.12 6.67
C GLU A 529 -23.85 -5.90 7.92
N SER A 530 -24.72 -5.88 8.91
CA SER A 530 -24.67 -6.74 10.10
C SER A 530 -24.72 -8.24 9.72
#